data_e01ade37969d7653090ab2b3713d1006
#
_entry.id   e01ade37969d7653090ab2b3713d1006
#
_cell.length_a   1.000
_cell.length_b   1.000
_cell.length_c   1.000
_cell.angle_alpha   90.00
_cell.angle_beta   90.00
_cell.angle_gamma   90.00
#
_symmetry.space_group_name_H-M   'P 1'
#
loop_
_entity.id
_entity.type
_entity.pdbx_description
1 polymer ?
#
loop_
_entity_poly.entity_id
_entity_poly.type
_entity_poly.pdbx_seq_one_letter_code
_entity_poly.pdbx_strand_id
1 'polypeptide(L)'
;PHAPTLPDPATVGELRARRPQLETELGRPDLWDDQAAAQALQREFAELDDDLGLFDSLDARVDDVDTLAELAREEGDESLEPEIEAELDSLVVDFDRLELRALFTGEYDERDAIVEVNSGAGGVDAQDWAEMLLRMYVRWAERAGMDLEIESLNEGTEAGISSATFLLKGRNAYGWMRSEHGVHRLVRISPFDNNARRQTSFASVKVTPWIDDVDDEIEVDDKEL
;
A
#
# COMPACT_ATOMS: atom_id res chain seq x y z
N PRO A 1 16.50 8.30 -16.54
CA PRO A 1 15.09 8.58 -16.36
C PRO A 1 14.33 7.64 -17.29
N HIS A 2 13.64 6.63 -16.70
CA HIS A 2 12.66 5.85 -17.42
C HIS A 2 11.44 6.74 -17.58
N ALA A 3 10.92 6.84 -18.80
CA ALA A 3 9.59 7.40 -19.00
C ALA A 3 8.58 6.46 -18.30
N PRO A 4 7.62 6.97 -17.54
CA PRO A 4 6.58 6.16 -16.93
C PRO A 4 5.86 5.37 -18.03
N THR A 5 5.80 4.07 -17.85
CA THR A 5 5.08 3.19 -18.77
C THR A 5 3.64 3.14 -18.26
N LEU A 6 2.76 3.84 -18.92
CA LEU A 6 1.30 3.73 -18.69
C LEU A 6 0.88 2.25 -18.75
N PRO A 7 -0.09 1.83 -17.92
CA PRO A 7 -0.71 0.53 -18.13
C PRO A 7 -1.21 0.44 -19.56
N ASP A 8 -0.98 -0.73 -20.16
CA ASP A 8 -1.34 -0.98 -21.57
C ASP A 8 -2.82 -0.58 -21.78
N PRO A 9 -3.15 0.21 -22.82
CA PRO A 9 -4.52 0.54 -23.18
C PRO A 9 -5.44 -0.68 -23.26
N ALA A 10 -4.89 -1.87 -23.54
CA ALA A 10 -5.61 -3.14 -23.50
C ALA A 10 -6.10 -3.46 -22.07
N THR A 11 -5.28 -3.23 -21.05
CA THR A 11 -5.63 -3.47 -19.63
C THR A 11 -6.78 -2.54 -19.19
N VAL A 12 -6.73 -1.26 -19.54
CA VAL A 12 -7.84 -0.32 -19.24
C VAL A 12 -9.12 -0.73 -19.97
N GLY A 13 -9.00 -1.23 -21.22
CA GLY A 13 -10.11 -1.77 -21.97
C GLY A 13 -10.75 -3.00 -21.30
N GLU A 14 -9.96 -3.89 -20.74
CA GLU A 14 -10.42 -5.05 -19.98
C GLU A 14 -11.15 -4.64 -18.70
N LEU A 15 -10.62 -3.68 -17.95
CA LEU A 15 -11.26 -3.12 -16.76
C LEU A 15 -12.62 -2.49 -17.10
N ARG A 16 -12.68 -1.68 -18.16
CA ARG A 16 -13.93 -1.08 -18.65
C ARG A 16 -14.96 -2.14 -19.06
N ALA A 17 -14.52 -3.28 -19.62
CA ALA A 17 -15.40 -4.39 -19.98
C ALA A 17 -15.87 -5.21 -18.76
N ARG A 18 -15.08 -5.28 -17.70
CA ARG A 18 -15.41 -6.01 -16.47
C ARG A 18 -16.48 -5.28 -15.63
N ARG A 19 -16.45 -3.95 -15.61
CA ARG A 19 -17.37 -3.11 -14.81
C ARG A 19 -18.86 -3.47 -14.98
N PRO A 20 -19.46 -3.53 -16.20
CA PRO A 20 -20.86 -3.87 -16.37
C PRO A 20 -21.18 -5.33 -16.00
N GLN A 21 -20.19 -6.22 -16.01
CA GLN A 21 -20.37 -7.59 -15.55
C GLN A 21 -20.54 -7.63 -14.04
N LEU A 22 -19.67 -6.92 -13.30
CA LEU A 22 -19.77 -6.78 -11.84
C LEU A 22 -21.06 -6.09 -11.42
N GLU A 23 -21.52 -5.06 -12.14
CA GLU A 23 -22.81 -4.42 -11.90
C GLU A 23 -23.97 -5.42 -12.03
N THR A 24 -23.89 -6.31 -13.03
CA THR A 24 -24.89 -7.36 -13.25
C THR A 24 -24.85 -8.41 -12.13
N GLU A 25 -23.66 -8.82 -11.71
CA GLU A 25 -23.45 -9.77 -10.63
C GLU A 25 -23.94 -9.22 -9.28
N LEU A 26 -23.65 -7.94 -8.98
CA LEU A 26 -24.13 -7.24 -7.78
C LEU A 26 -25.67 -7.08 -7.75
N GLY A 27 -26.30 -7.02 -8.94
CA GLY A 27 -27.76 -6.93 -9.07
C GLY A 27 -28.50 -8.25 -8.84
N ARG A 28 -27.81 -9.37 -8.64
CA ARG A 28 -28.43 -10.68 -8.43
C ARG A 28 -29.10 -10.77 -7.06
N PRO A 29 -30.38 -11.21 -7.01
CA PRO A 29 -31.10 -11.30 -5.73
C PRO A 29 -30.52 -12.34 -4.76
N ASP A 30 -29.92 -13.41 -5.30
CA ASP A 30 -29.33 -14.53 -4.54
C ASP A 30 -27.94 -14.22 -3.96
N LEU A 31 -27.31 -13.12 -4.38
CA LEU A 31 -26.00 -12.73 -3.87
C LEU A 31 -26.02 -12.45 -2.35
N TRP A 32 -27.12 -11.94 -1.84
CA TRP A 32 -27.26 -11.54 -0.44
C TRP A 32 -27.49 -12.73 0.52
N ASP A 33 -27.67 -13.93 -0.02
CA ASP A 33 -27.75 -15.17 0.77
C ASP A 33 -26.34 -15.59 1.25
N ASP A 34 -25.28 -15.12 0.57
CA ASP A 34 -23.89 -15.30 0.95
C ASP A 34 -23.21 -13.93 1.21
N GLN A 35 -23.14 -13.57 2.49
CA GLN A 35 -22.62 -12.27 2.91
C GLN A 35 -21.13 -12.10 2.56
N ALA A 36 -20.33 -13.17 2.62
CA ALA A 36 -18.91 -13.11 2.33
C ALA A 36 -18.67 -12.89 0.83
N ALA A 37 -19.38 -13.62 -0.03
CA ALA A 37 -19.33 -13.44 -1.48
C ALA A 37 -19.82 -12.04 -1.88
N ALA A 38 -20.90 -11.54 -1.25
CA ALA A 38 -21.40 -10.19 -1.52
C ALA A 38 -20.38 -9.10 -1.15
N GLN A 39 -19.70 -9.22 -0.02
CA GLN A 39 -18.65 -8.28 0.39
C GLN A 39 -17.43 -8.32 -0.53
N ALA A 40 -17.01 -9.52 -0.94
CA ALA A 40 -15.88 -9.67 -1.88
C ALA A 40 -16.19 -9.01 -3.22
N LEU A 41 -17.38 -9.25 -3.77
CA LEU A 41 -17.82 -8.67 -5.04
C LEU A 41 -17.97 -7.14 -4.96
N GLN A 42 -18.49 -6.62 -3.84
CA GLN A 42 -18.57 -5.17 -3.62
C GLN A 42 -17.18 -4.53 -3.53
N ARG A 43 -16.22 -5.20 -2.90
CA ARG A 43 -14.84 -4.74 -2.84
C ARG A 43 -14.21 -4.70 -4.23
N GLU A 44 -14.33 -5.80 -5.01
CA GLU A 44 -13.85 -5.87 -6.39
C GLU A 44 -14.44 -4.74 -7.24
N PHE A 45 -15.75 -4.49 -7.14
CA PHE A 45 -16.40 -3.41 -7.89
C PHE A 45 -15.89 -2.03 -7.47
N ALA A 46 -15.77 -1.76 -6.17
CA ALA A 46 -15.28 -0.47 -5.67
C ALA A 46 -13.84 -0.19 -6.11
N GLU A 47 -12.97 -1.19 -6.04
CA GLU A 47 -11.57 -1.08 -6.47
C GLU A 47 -11.46 -0.82 -7.97
N LEU A 48 -12.27 -1.50 -8.77
CA LEU A 48 -12.32 -1.31 -10.22
C LEU A 48 -12.88 0.07 -10.60
N ASP A 49 -13.93 0.52 -9.92
CA ASP A 49 -14.53 1.84 -10.17
C ASP A 49 -13.58 2.98 -9.77
N ASP A 50 -12.85 2.83 -8.67
CA ASP A 50 -11.79 3.76 -8.24
C ASP A 50 -10.64 3.82 -9.26
N ASP A 51 -10.22 2.68 -9.81
CA ASP A 51 -9.17 2.65 -10.81
C ASP A 51 -9.60 3.32 -12.12
N LEU A 52 -10.80 2.99 -12.60
CA LEU A 52 -11.34 3.62 -13.81
C LEU A 52 -11.53 5.13 -13.60
N GLY A 53 -12.04 5.53 -12.43
CA GLY A 53 -12.20 6.95 -12.09
C GLY A 53 -10.86 7.70 -12.08
N LEU A 54 -9.80 7.06 -11.57
CA LEU A 54 -8.46 7.62 -11.59
C LEU A 54 -7.94 7.78 -13.03
N PHE A 55 -8.08 6.75 -13.89
CA PHE A 55 -7.68 6.81 -15.30
C PHE A 55 -8.43 7.91 -16.05
N ASP A 56 -9.76 7.94 -15.94
CA ASP A 56 -10.59 8.94 -16.62
C ASP A 56 -10.25 10.37 -16.14
N SER A 57 -9.93 10.54 -14.86
CA SER A 57 -9.48 11.82 -14.30
C SER A 57 -8.11 12.25 -14.86
N LEU A 58 -7.17 11.31 -14.97
CA LEU A 58 -5.84 11.61 -15.52
C LEU A 58 -5.91 11.95 -17.01
N ASP A 59 -6.69 11.18 -17.80
CA ASP A 59 -6.91 11.46 -19.21
C ASP A 59 -7.50 12.87 -19.41
N ALA A 60 -8.54 13.22 -18.65
CA ALA A 60 -9.15 14.54 -18.74
C ALA A 60 -8.18 15.68 -18.40
N ARG A 61 -7.34 15.50 -17.35
CA ARG A 61 -6.35 16.50 -16.96
C ARG A 61 -5.24 16.65 -18.00
N VAL A 62 -4.84 15.58 -18.69
CA VAL A 62 -3.88 15.65 -19.79
C VAL A 62 -4.47 16.43 -20.95
N ASP A 63 -5.71 16.15 -21.33
CA ASP A 63 -6.43 16.89 -22.39
C ASP A 63 -6.58 18.39 -22.05
N ASP A 64 -6.87 18.70 -20.78
CA ASP A 64 -6.97 20.08 -20.30
C ASP A 64 -5.62 20.83 -20.40
N VAL A 65 -4.53 20.18 -20.02
CA VAL A 65 -3.17 20.74 -20.11
C VAL A 65 -2.77 20.97 -21.58
N ASP A 66 -3.05 20.02 -22.45
CA ASP A 66 -2.79 20.16 -23.88
C ASP A 66 -3.56 21.33 -24.48
N THR A 67 -4.85 21.45 -24.13
CA THR A 67 -5.71 22.57 -24.57
C THR A 67 -5.17 23.92 -24.07
N LEU A 68 -4.76 23.98 -22.78
CA LEU A 68 -4.20 25.19 -22.20
C LEU A 68 -2.87 25.58 -22.85
N ALA A 69 -2.03 24.60 -23.15
CA ALA A 69 -0.75 24.81 -23.83
C ALA A 69 -0.92 25.26 -25.29
N GLU A 70 -1.95 24.78 -25.99
CA GLU A 70 -2.31 25.27 -27.34
C GLU A 70 -2.77 26.71 -27.31
N LEU A 71 -3.67 27.07 -26.39
CA LEU A 71 -4.15 28.45 -26.19
C LEU A 71 -3.01 29.42 -25.88
N ALA A 72 -2.15 29.05 -24.94
CA ALA A 72 -0.97 29.85 -24.58
C ALA A 72 -0.06 30.12 -25.79
N ARG A 73 0.11 29.13 -26.64
CA ARG A 73 0.91 29.22 -27.87
C ARG A 73 0.27 30.09 -28.94
N GLU A 74 -1.06 29.98 -29.13
CA GLU A 74 -1.81 30.77 -30.13
C GLU A 74 -1.89 32.25 -29.74
N GLU A 75 -2.10 32.54 -28.46
CA GLU A 75 -2.23 33.90 -27.95
C GLU A 75 -0.87 34.55 -27.59
N GLY A 76 0.20 33.75 -27.53
CA GLY A 76 1.54 34.24 -27.10
C GLY A 76 1.55 34.63 -25.63
N ASP A 77 0.71 34.01 -24.81
CA ASP A 77 0.56 34.35 -23.39
C ASP A 77 1.46 33.47 -22.51
N GLU A 78 2.66 33.97 -22.22
CA GLU A 78 3.62 33.31 -21.33
C GLU A 78 3.16 33.27 -19.86
N SER A 79 2.09 33.97 -19.48
CA SER A 79 1.61 34.00 -18.10
C SER A 79 0.96 32.66 -17.67
N LEU A 80 0.59 31.80 -18.61
CA LEU A 80 0.02 30.47 -18.38
C LEU A 80 1.09 29.40 -18.15
N GLU A 81 2.36 29.64 -18.48
CA GLU A 81 3.45 28.67 -18.29
C GLU A 81 3.54 28.11 -16.85
N PRO A 82 3.51 28.93 -15.77
CA PRO A 82 3.60 28.41 -14.42
C PRO A 82 2.43 27.49 -14.02
N GLU A 83 1.23 27.75 -14.56
CA GLU A 83 0.05 26.92 -14.32
C GLU A 83 0.18 25.57 -15.03
N ILE A 84 0.63 25.56 -16.28
CA ILE A 84 0.91 24.36 -17.07
C ILE A 84 2.00 23.51 -16.39
N GLU A 85 3.10 24.13 -15.96
CA GLU A 85 4.18 23.42 -15.25
C GLU A 85 3.70 22.79 -13.95
N ALA A 86 2.92 23.52 -13.13
CA ALA A 86 2.38 23.00 -11.87
C ALA A 86 1.44 21.81 -12.09
N GLU A 87 0.61 21.86 -13.13
CA GLU A 87 -0.30 20.75 -13.45
C GLU A 87 0.46 19.54 -13.99
N LEU A 88 1.47 19.74 -14.84
CA LEU A 88 2.36 18.68 -15.31
C LEU A 88 3.10 17.99 -14.14
N ASP A 89 3.64 18.76 -13.21
CA ASP A 89 4.30 18.21 -12.02
C ASP A 89 3.33 17.39 -11.16
N SER A 90 2.09 17.85 -11.02
CA SER A 90 1.03 17.12 -10.32
C SER A 90 0.67 15.80 -11.04
N LEU A 91 0.52 15.84 -12.37
CA LEU A 91 0.26 14.67 -13.19
C LEU A 91 1.37 13.62 -13.06
N VAL A 92 2.65 14.03 -13.09
CA VAL A 92 3.78 13.12 -12.90
C VAL A 92 3.69 12.38 -11.57
N VAL A 93 3.35 13.08 -10.47
CA VAL A 93 3.20 12.46 -9.16
C VAL A 93 2.07 11.44 -9.13
N ASP A 94 0.94 11.73 -9.79
CA ASP A 94 -0.19 10.81 -9.84
C ASP A 94 0.06 9.61 -10.74
N PHE A 95 0.79 9.79 -11.86
CA PHE A 95 1.27 8.70 -12.71
C PHE A 95 2.27 7.79 -11.98
N ASP A 96 3.22 8.34 -11.23
CA ASP A 96 4.16 7.55 -10.44
C ASP A 96 3.41 6.68 -9.42
N ARG A 97 2.34 7.19 -8.80
CA ARG A 97 1.49 6.41 -7.88
C ARG A 97 0.75 5.28 -8.60
N LEU A 98 0.25 5.54 -9.80
CA LEU A 98 -0.42 4.53 -10.60
C LEU A 98 0.54 3.43 -11.04
N GLU A 99 1.76 3.80 -11.50
CA GLU A 99 2.80 2.85 -11.87
C GLU A 99 3.16 1.93 -10.69
N LEU A 100 3.31 2.50 -9.49
CA LEU A 100 3.55 1.70 -8.28
C LEU A 100 2.43 0.69 -7.99
N ARG A 101 1.16 1.05 -8.23
CA ARG A 101 0.03 0.10 -8.08
C ARG A 101 0.11 -1.05 -9.09
N ALA A 102 0.52 -0.78 -10.31
CA ALA A 102 0.66 -1.80 -11.36
C ALA A 102 1.78 -2.83 -11.08
N LEU A 103 2.67 -2.57 -10.11
CA LEU A 103 3.71 -3.51 -9.69
C LEU A 103 3.19 -4.62 -8.76
N PHE A 104 1.99 -4.49 -8.20
CA PHE A 104 1.39 -5.48 -7.32
C PHE A 104 0.71 -6.58 -8.14
N THR A 105 1.49 -7.59 -8.55
CA THR A 105 1.04 -8.72 -9.36
C THR A 105 1.17 -10.07 -8.65
N GLY A 106 1.60 -10.07 -7.39
CA GLY A 106 1.76 -11.27 -6.59
C GLY A 106 0.41 -11.78 -6.07
N GLU A 107 0.28 -13.10 -5.94
CA GLU A 107 -0.93 -13.80 -5.49
C GLU A 107 -1.55 -13.24 -4.20
N TYR A 108 -0.71 -12.72 -3.29
CA TYR A 108 -1.14 -12.20 -1.99
C TYR A 108 -1.01 -10.67 -1.87
N ASP A 109 -0.59 -9.97 -2.95
CA ASP A 109 -0.30 -8.54 -2.87
C ASP A 109 -1.52 -7.70 -2.47
N GLU A 110 -2.72 -8.11 -2.86
CA GLU A 110 -3.99 -7.45 -2.55
C GLU A 110 -4.51 -7.71 -1.14
N ARG A 111 -3.89 -8.65 -0.41
CA ARG A 111 -4.33 -9.03 0.93
C ARG A 111 -3.92 -8.00 1.98
N ASP A 112 -4.63 -8.05 3.10
CA ASP A 112 -4.21 -7.41 4.33
C ASP A 112 -2.89 -8.04 4.83
N ALA A 113 -2.16 -7.34 5.69
CA ALA A 113 -0.86 -7.79 6.17
C ALA A 113 -0.81 -7.88 7.70
N ILE A 114 -0.28 -9.01 8.19
CA ILE A 114 0.19 -9.10 9.57
C ILE A 114 1.67 -8.72 9.58
N VAL A 115 2.01 -7.76 10.44
CA VAL A 115 3.37 -7.27 10.59
C VAL A 115 3.83 -7.45 12.02
N GLU A 116 4.95 -8.15 12.19
CA GLU A 116 5.62 -8.33 13.46
C GLU A 116 6.92 -7.53 13.47
N VAL A 117 7.07 -6.63 14.43
CA VAL A 117 8.30 -5.86 14.68
C VAL A 117 8.93 -6.38 15.95
N ASN A 118 10.18 -6.84 15.89
CA ASN A 118 10.88 -7.36 17.05
C ASN A 118 12.21 -6.63 17.23
N SER A 119 12.53 -6.24 18.46
CA SER A 119 13.86 -5.70 18.78
C SER A 119 14.93 -6.79 18.64
N GLY A 120 16.05 -6.44 18.03
CA GLY A 120 17.19 -7.34 17.85
C GLY A 120 18.37 -7.02 18.76
N ALA A 121 19.59 -7.23 18.25
CA ALA A 121 20.80 -6.91 18.98
C ALA A 121 20.97 -5.39 19.14
N GLY A 122 21.33 -4.95 20.35
CA GLY A 122 21.57 -3.54 20.69
C GLY A 122 20.95 -3.09 22.02
N GLY A 123 20.35 -3.99 22.79
CA GLY A 123 19.76 -3.69 24.10
C GLY A 123 18.67 -2.63 24.04
N VAL A 124 18.71 -1.63 24.93
CA VAL A 124 17.71 -0.53 24.99
C VAL A 124 17.65 0.26 23.68
N ASP A 125 18.78 0.49 23.02
CA ASP A 125 18.81 1.14 21.71
C ASP A 125 18.04 0.36 20.64
N ALA A 126 18.05 -0.98 20.67
CA ALA A 126 17.30 -1.81 19.74
C ALA A 126 15.79 -1.79 20.03
N GLN A 127 15.42 -1.73 21.33
CA GLN A 127 14.02 -1.59 21.75
C GLN A 127 13.44 -0.24 21.35
N ASP A 128 14.20 0.83 21.49
CA ASP A 128 13.81 2.17 21.02
C ASP A 128 13.72 2.22 19.48
N TRP A 129 14.64 1.54 18.79
CA TRP A 129 14.57 1.44 17.32
C TRP A 129 13.30 0.70 16.84
N ALA A 130 12.92 -0.39 17.51
CA ALA A 130 11.69 -1.11 17.18
C ALA A 130 10.44 -0.23 17.37
N GLU A 131 10.39 0.60 18.43
CA GLU A 131 9.32 1.57 18.64
C GLU A 131 9.30 2.66 17.55
N MET A 132 10.47 3.13 17.14
CA MET A 132 10.57 4.09 16.04
C MET A 132 10.03 3.51 14.72
N LEU A 133 10.32 2.24 14.41
CA LEU A 133 9.78 1.54 13.24
C LEU A 133 8.26 1.42 13.32
N LEU A 134 7.72 0.96 14.45
CA LEU A 134 6.27 0.90 14.64
C LEU A 134 5.62 2.26 14.41
N ARG A 135 6.15 3.32 15.01
CA ARG A 135 5.63 4.68 14.82
C ARG A 135 5.74 5.16 13.36
N MET A 136 6.80 4.76 12.66
CA MET A 136 6.97 5.06 11.23
C MET A 136 5.86 4.40 10.41
N TYR A 137 5.56 3.11 10.66
CA TYR A 137 4.52 2.39 9.95
C TYR A 137 3.12 2.91 10.27
N VAL A 138 2.82 3.22 11.53
CA VAL A 138 1.53 3.85 11.91
C VAL A 138 1.31 5.15 11.12
N ARG A 139 2.29 6.05 11.10
CA ARG A 139 2.19 7.32 10.38
C ARG A 139 2.13 7.16 8.87
N TRP A 140 2.77 6.13 8.35
CA TRP A 140 2.68 5.81 6.93
C TRP A 140 1.30 5.29 6.58
N ALA A 141 0.74 4.36 7.35
CA ALA A 141 -0.59 3.81 7.17
C ALA A 141 -1.67 4.91 7.19
N GLU A 142 -1.62 5.82 8.17
CA GLU A 142 -2.51 6.99 8.26
C GLU A 142 -2.47 7.84 6.97
N ARG A 143 -1.27 8.12 6.43
CA ARG A 143 -1.12 8.91 5.21
C ARG A 143 -1.54 8.16 3.95
N ALA A 144 -1.40 6.84 3.96
CA ALA A 144 -1.81 5.97 2.86
C ALA A 144 -3.32 5.65 2.88
N GLY A 145 -4.05 6.11 3.93
CA GLY A 145 -5.47 5.82 4.09
C GLY A 145 -5.75 4.35 4.44
N MET A 146 -4.76 3.66 5.03
CA MET A 146 -4.88 2.28 5.50
C MET A 146 -5.25 2.25 6.98
N ASP A 147 -5.99 1.23 7.39
CA ASP A 147 -6.33 1.00 8.78
C ASP A 147 -5.29 0.09 9.44
N LEU A 148 -4.73 0.52 10.59
CA LEU A 148 -3.71 -0.20 11.33
C LEU A 148 -4.22 -0.51 12.73
N GLU A 149 -4.40 -1.79 13.04
CA GLU A 149 -4.84 -2.30 14.33
C GLU A 149 -3.67 -2.99 15.05
N ILE A 150 -3.31 -2.49 16.24
CA ILE A 150 -2.28 -3.13 17.05
C ILE A 150 -2.90 -4.29 17.83
N GLU A 151 -2.47 -5.51 17.49
CA GLU A 151 -2.93 -6.76 18.12
C GLU A 151 -2.19 -7.06 19.42
N SER A 152 -0.88 -6.83 19.43
CA SER A 152 -0.06 -7.01 20.63
C SER A 152 1.08 -6.01 20.68
N LEU A 153 1.39 -5.57 21.89
CA LEU A 153 2.51 -4.67 22.17
C LEU A 153 3.18 -5.10 23.47
N ASN A 154 4.46 -5.41 23.37
CA ASN A 154 5.29 -5.76 24.52
C ASN A 154 6.31 -4.66 24.74
N GLU A 155 6.27 -4.03 25.90
CA GLU A 155 7.18 -2.96 26.27
C GLU A 155 8.63 -3.46 26.38
N GLY A 156 9.57 -2.56 26.18
CA GLY A 156 10.98 -2.78 26.44
C GLY A 156 11.29 -2.74 27.94
N THR A 157 12.53 -3.05 28.30
CA THR A 157 12.96 -3.11 29.72
C THR A 157 13.11 -1.74 30.37
N GLU A 158 13.59 -0.73 29.63
CA GLU A 158 13.80 0.64 30.09
C GLU A 158 13.18 1.67 29.17
N ALA A 159 13.14 1.40 27.85
CA ALA A 159 12.56 2.24 26.83
C ALA A 159 12.18 1.41 25.62
N GLY A 160 11.33 1.97 24.76
CA GLY A 160 10.92 1.34 23.52
C GLY A 160 10.06 0.09 23.71
N ILE A 161 10.07 -0.78 22.71
CA ILE A 161 9.30 -2.02 22.68
C ILE A 161 10.21 -3.23 22.43
N SER A 162 9.89 -4.37 23.07
CA SER A 162 10.53 -5.65 22.74
C SER A 162 9.94 -6.27 21.48
N SER A 163 8.62 -6.15 21.31
CA SER A 163 7.91 -6.59 20.11
C SER A 163 6.57 -5.88 19.95
N ALA A 164 6.09 -5.79 18.71
CA ALA A 164 4.74 -5.39 18.38
C ALA A 164 4.23 -6.24 17.21
N THR A 165 2.94 -6.60 17.26
CA THR A 165 2.23 -7.21 16.13
C THR A 165 1.04 -6.34 15.80
N PHE A 166 0.87 -6.03 14.53
CA PHE A 166 -0.27 -5.27 14.06
C PHE A 166 -0.81 -5.84 12.75
N LEU A 167 -2.10 -5.66 12.55
CA LEU A 167 -2.81 -5.95 11.32
C LEU A 167 -2.93 -4.65 10.54
N LEU A 168 -2.49 -4.66 9.29
CA LEU A 168 -2.64 -3.56 8.34
C LEU A 168 -3.69 -3.94 7.31
N LYS A 169 -4.78 -3.18 7.27
CA LYS A 169 -5.91 -3.39 6.37
C LYS A 169 -5.94 -2.31 5.31
N GLY A 170 -6.15 -2.71 4.08
CA GLY A 170 -6.30 -1.79 2.98
C GLY A 170 -5.80 -2.36 1.67
N ARG A 171 -6.07 -1.64 0.60
CA ARG A 171 -5.70 -2.08 -0.74
C ARG A 171 -4.19 -2.30 -0.85
N ASN A 172 -3.80 -3.50 -1.25
CA ASN A 172 -2.41 -3.92 -1.45
C ASN A 172 -1.54 -3.78 -0.18
N ALA A 173 -2.14 -3.91 1.01
CA ALA A 173 -1.41 -3.74 2.26
C ALA A 173 -0.22 -4.68 2.37
N TYR A 174 -0.39 -5.97 2.03
CA TYR A 174 0.71 -6.93 1.99
C TYR A 174 1.72 -6.58 0.89
N GLY A 175 1.24 -6.23 -0.31
CA GLY A 175 2.10 -5.84 -1.43
C GLY A 175 3.07 -4.71 -1.08
N TRP A 176 2.59 -3.69 -0.37
CA TRP A 176 3.41 -2.60 0.14
C TRP A 176 4.37 -3.06 1.23
N MET A 177 3.86 -3.78 2.23
CA MET A 177 4.64 -4.13 3.42
C MET A 177 5.66 -5.24 3.18
N ARG A 178 5.48 -6.12 2.19
CA ARG A 178 6.43 -7.21 1.90
C ARG A 178 7.85 -6.71 1.60
N SER A 179 7.98 -5.50 1.06
CA SER A 179 9.29 -4.89 0.79
C SER A 179 10.06 -4.52 2.07
N GLU A 180 9.34 -4.35 3.18
CA GLU A 180 9.91 -4.07 4.50
C GLU A 180 10.33 -5.33 5.27
N HIS A 181 10.02 -6.53 4.73
CA HIS A 181 10.40 -7.78 5.39
C HIS A 181 11.91 -7.92 5.49
N GLY A 182 12.42 -8.04 6.71
CA GLY A 182 13.85 -8.23 6.92
C GLY A 182 14.40 -7.59 8.20
N VAL A 183 15.71 -7.37 8.19
CA VAL A 183 16.42 -6.77 9.32
C VAL A 183 16.74 -5.31 9.04
N HIS A 184 16.24 -4.45 9.90
CA HIS A 184 16.40 -3.01 9.84
C HIS A 184 17.55 -2.57 10.74
N ARG A 185 18.48 -1.81 10.18
CA ARG A 185 19.67 -1.33 10.88
C ARG A 185 19.60 0.17 11.12
N LEU A 186 19.77 0.57 12.38
CA LEU A 186 19.93 1.97 12.77
C LEU A 186 21.37 2.22 13.25
N VAL A 187 21.98 3.29 12.75
CA VAL A 187 23.27 3.78 13.22
C VAL A 187 23.12 5.24 13.63
N ARG A 188 23.22 5.49 14.94
CA ARG A 188 23.10 6.86 15.50
C ARG A 188 23.98 7.03 16.74
N ILE A 189 24.11 8.26 17.20
CA ILE A 189 24.60 8.52 18.56
C ILE A 189 23.49 8.07 19.52
N SER A 190 23.82 7.15 20.44
CA SER A 190 22.85 6.61 21.39
C SER A 190 22.42 7.67 22.41
N PRO A 191 21.11 7.89 22.59
CA PRO A 191 20.60 8.74 23.67
C PRO A 191 20.71 8.08 25.05
N PHE A 192 20.99 6.78 25.08
CA PHE A 192 21.12 5.97 26.32
C PHE A 192 22.59 5.78 26.75
N ASP A 193 23.55 6.18 25.92
CA ASP A 193 24.97 6.11 26.21
C ASP A 193 25.50 7.45 26.78
N ASN A 194 25.88 7.47 28.06
CA ASN A 194 26.42 8.66 28.72
C ASN A 194 27.67 9.23 28.04
N ASN A 195 28.38 8.44 27.23
CA ASN A 195 29.55 8.86 26.47
C ASN A 195 29.21 9.35 25.05
N ALA A 196 27.93 9.44 24.69
CA ALA A 196 27.45 9.87 23.36
C ALA A 196 28.15 9.14 22.21
N ARG A 197 28.43 7.84 22.38
CA ARG A 197 29.06 7.01 21.34
C ARG A 197 28.08 6.61 20.29
N ARG A 198 28.59 6.44 19.06
CA ARG A 198 27.85 5.90 17.95
C ARG A 198 27.58 4.41 18.16
N GLN A 199 26.30 4.03 18.19
CA GLN A 199 25.86 2.65 18.38
C GLN A 199 25.14 2.16 17.12
N THR A 200 25.13 0.84 16.95
CA THR A 200 24.38 0.16 15.90
C THR A 200 23.34 -0.73 16.55
N SER A 201 22.09 -0.59 16.13
CA SER A 201 20.96 -1.34 16.64
C SER A 201 20.24 -2.04 15.49
N PHE A 202 19.65 -3.19 15.77
CA PHE A 202 18.93 -3.98 14.80
C PHE A 202 17.51 -4.25 15.31
N ALA A 203 16.56 -4.25 14.39
CA ALA A 203 15.21 -4.73 14.61
C ALA A 203 14.80 -5.58 13.41
N SER A 204 13.98 -6.59 13.61
CA SER A 204 13.43 -7.41 12.53
C SER A 204 11.97 -7.05 12.28
N VAL A 205 11.62 -6.99 11.01
CA VAL A 205 10.23 -6.84 10.55
C VAL A 205 9.87 -8.10 9.79
N LYS A 206 8.83 -8.79 10.23
CA LYS A 206 8.27 -9.95 9.54
C LYS A 206 6.90 -9.58 9.01
N VAL A 207 6.68 -9.80 7.73
CA VAL A 207 5.43 -9.51 7.06
C VAL A 207 4.85 -10.81 6.52
N THR A 208 3.57 -11.03 6.82
CA THR A 208 2.81 -12.22 6.40
C THR A 208 1.47 -11.76 5.84
N PRO A 209 0.98 -12.32 4.72
CA PRO A 209 -0.35 -11.98 4.25
C PRO A 209 -1.40 -12.49 5.24
N TRP A 210 -2.46 -11.71 5.44
CA TRP A 210 -3.64 -12.19 6.15
C TRP A 210 -4.43 -13.09 5.19
N ILE A 211 -4.57 -14.35 5.57
CA ILE A 211 -5.37 -15.32 4.84
C ILE A 211 -6.58 -15.58 5.73
N ASP A 212 -7.76 -15.15 5.28
CA ASP A 212 -9.00 -15.57 5.91
C ASP A 212 -9.07 -17.10 5.82
N ASP A 213 -9.60 -17.74 6.88
CA ASP A 213 -9.77 -19.18 6.91
C ASP A 213 -10.49 -19.63 5.61
N VAL A 214 -9.69 -20.01 4.64
CA VAL A 214 -10.21 -20.80 3.53
C VAL A 214 -10.45 -22.16 4.16
N ASP A 215 -11.69 -22.64 4.11
CA ASP A 215 -12.03 -24.05 4.36
C ASP A 215 -11.29 -24.93 3.32
N ASP A 216 -9.98 -24.91 3.34
CA ASP A 216 -9.18 -25.98 2.80
C ASP A 216 -9.36 -27.15 3.78
N GLU A 217 -10.37 -27.98 3.49
CA GLU A 217 -10.43 -29.33 4.02
C GLU A 217 -9.09 -30.00 3.66
N ILE A 218 -8.13 -29.88 4.58
CA ILE A 218 -6.93 -30.71 4.52
C ILE A 218 -7.43 -32.15 4.81
N GLU A 219 -7.80 -32.89 3.76
CA GLU A 219 -8.02 -34.34 3.86
C GLU A 219 -6.67 -34.95 4.21
N VAL A 220 -6.44 -35.15 5.48
CA VAL A 220 -5.34 -35.99 5.96
C VAL A 220 -5.74 -37.42 5.74
N ASP A 221 -5.10 -38.12 4.79
CA ASP A 221 -5.33 -39.54 4.57
C ASP A 221 -4.92 -40.30 5.85
N ASP A 222 -5.87 -41.05 6.45
CA ASP A 222 -5.66 -41.87 7.66
C ASP A 222 -4.47 -42.84 7.57
N LYS A 223 -3.84 -42.96 6.39
CA LYS A 223 -2.64 -43.77 6.16
C LYS A 223 -1.32 -43.04 6.42
N GLU A 224 -1.36 -41.70 6.62
CA GLU A 224 -0.19 -40.88 6.92
C GLU A 224 -0.05 -40.56 8.41
N LEU A 225 -0.95 -41.05 9.24
CA LEU A 225 -0.89 -41.06 10.71
C LEU A 225 -0.35 -42.39 11.25
#